data_f70a75cd58c0e38d1ef42822124af32f
#
_entry.id   f70a75cd58c0e38d1ef42822124af32f
#
_cell.length_a   1.000
_cell.length_b   1.000
_cell.length_c   1.000
_cell.angle_alpha   90.00
_cell.angle_beta   90.00
_cell.angle_gamma   90.00
#
_symmetry.space_group_name_H-M   'P 1'
#
loop_
_entity.id
_entity.type
_entity.pdbx_description
1 polymer ?
#
loop_
_entity_poly.entity_id
_entity_poly.type
_entity_poly.pdbx_seq_one_letter_code
_entity_poly.pdbx_strand_id
1 'polypeptide(L)'
;MIPYGRQNISKNDIEAVTRVMRSDFLTQGPMVMEFEHSIVKKVDAKYAIAVNSATSALHLSCIALDLRPADFLWTSPITFVASANCGVYCGAQIDFVDIDPNTYNICTQKLEEKLIRAEKKDLIPKILVVVHFSGQSCDMKKIHALSKKFGFKVIEDASHAIGAKYRGDYVGG
;
A
#
# COMPACT_ATOMS: atom_id res chain seq x y z
N MET A 1 26.56 -2.93 -15.92
CA MET A 1 25.10 -2.68 -15.91
C MET A 1 24.67 -2.49 -14.46
N ILE A 2 23.99 -1.41 -14.13
CA ILE A 2 23.45 -1.17 -12.78
C ILE A 2 22.08 -1.84 -12.73
N PRO A 3 21.84 -2.86 -11.89
CA PRO A 3 20.53 -3.50 -11.78
C PRO A 3 19.53 -2.56 -11.10
N TYR A 4 18.25 -2.68 -11.42
CA TYR A 4 17.16 -1.96 -10.76
C TYR A 4 17.13 -2.22 -9.24
N GLY A 5 17.36 -3.46 -8.86
CA GLY A 5 17.49 -3.89 -7.47
C GLY A 5 18.19 -5.23 -7.39
N ARG A 6 18.82 -5.50 -6.26
CA ARG A 6 19.44 -6.79 -5.96
C ARG A 6 19.26 -7.08 -4.48
N GLN A 7 18.79 -8.27 -4.16
CA GLN A 7 18.72 -8.76 -2.79
C GLN A 7 20.11 -8.89 -2.17
N ASN A 8 20.19 -8.61 -0.87
CA ASN A 8 21.37 -8.87 -0.07
C ASN A 8 21.01 -9.95 0.96
N ILE A 9 21.41 -11.20 0.68
CA ILE A 9 21.14 -12.34 1.57
C ILE A 9 22.41 -12.65 2.35
N SER A 10 22.33 -12.47 3.66
CA SER A 10 23.42 -12.75 4.59
C SER A 10 23.40 -14.24 5.05
N LYS A 11 24.50 -14.64 5.69
CA LYS A 11 24.56 -15.95 6.35
C LYS A 11 23.46 -16.11 7.44
N ASN A 12 23.17 -15.04 8.17
CA ASN A 12 22.14 -15.05 9.20
C ASN A 12 20.73 -15.31 8.62
N ASP A 13 20.44 -14.76 7.43
CA ASP A 13 19.17 -15.00 6.74
C ASP A 13 19.02 -16.48 6.36
N ILE A 14 20.08 -17.07 5.81
CA ILE A 14 20.11 -18.51 5.46
C ILE A 14 19.92 -19.36 6.71
N GLU A 15 20.63 -19.06 7.78
CA GLU A 15 20.51 -19.78 9.06
C GLU A 15 19.11 -19.67 9.67
N ALA A 16 18.47 -18.47 9.59
CA ALA A 16 17.10 -18.26 10.05
C ALA A 16 16.11 -19.15 9.28
N VAL A 17 16.17 -19.14 7.95
CA VAL A 17 15.32 -20.01 7.11
C VAL A 17 15.57 -21.50 7.42
N THR A 18 16.84 -21.89 7.55
CA THR A 18 17.22 -23.29 7.87
C THR A 18 16.65 -23.73 9.21
N ARG A 19 16.66 -22.88 10.23
CA ARG A 19 16.05 -23.18 11.53
C ARG A 19 14.54 -23.45 11.41
N VAL A 20 13.82 -22.60 10.64
CA VAL A 20 12.40 -22.81 10.42
C VAL A 20 12.12 -24.12 9.70
N MET A 21 12.89 -24.42 8.64
CA MET A 21 12.74 -25.67 7.89
C MET A 21 13.00 -26.95 8.72
N ARG A 22 13.74 -26.83 9.82
CA ARG A 22 14.01 -27.93 10.75
C ARG A 22 13.09 -27.93 11.98
N SER A 23 12.18 -26.96 12.08
CA SER A 23 11.22 -26.87 13.17
C SER A 23 9.97 -27.72 12.89
N ASP A 24 9.15 -27.90 13.91
CA ASP A 24 7.92 -28.67 13.81
C ASP A 24 6.82 -27.96 12.98
N PHE A 25 6.98 -26.66 12.68
CA PHE A 25 6.00 -25.85 11.97
C PHE A 25 6.61 -25.19 10.73
N LEU A 26 6.21 -25.65 9.54
CA LEU A 26 6.57 -25.06 8.26
C LEU A 26 5.52 -24.06 7.76
N THR A 27 4.27 -24.21 8.22
CA THR A 27 3.15 -23.34 7.87
C THR A 27 2.46 -22.83 9.12
N GLN A 28 2.07 -21.56 9.11
CA GLN A 28 1.30 -20.94 10.22
C GLN A 28 1.93 -21.09 11.62
N GLY A 29 3.22 -21.30 11.69
CA GLY A 29 3.95 -21.47 12.94
C GLY A 29 4.25 -20.13 13.65
N PRO A 30 4.98 -20.19 14.79
CA PRO A 30 5.28 -19.01 15.60
C PRO A 30 6.06 -17.93 14.84
N MET A 31 6.81 -18.30 13.79
CA MET A 31 7.60 -17.35 12.99
C MET A 31 6.74 -16.33 12.24
N VAL A 32 5.51 -16.68 11.86
CA VAL A 32 4.59 -15.72 11.23
C VAL A 32 4.24 -14.63 12.25
N MET A 33 3.89 -15.00 13.47
CA MET A 33 3.59 -14.05 14.55
C MET A 33 4.80 -13.17 14.90
N GLU A 34 6.00 -13.74 14.94
CA GLU A 34 7.24 -12.99 15.20
C GLU A 34 7.51 -11.97 14.10
N PHE A 35 7.27 -12.35 12.83
CA PHE A 35 7.38 -11.44 11.69
C PHE A 35 6.37 -10.29 11.81
N GLU A 36 5.10 -10.60 12.07
CA GLU A 36 4.04 -9.59 12.26
C GLU A 36 4.38 -8.62 13.39
N HIS A 37 4.80 -9.12 14.55
CA HIS A 37 5.26 -8.27 15.66
C HIS A 37 6.46 -7.42 15.31
N SER A 38 7.40 -7.94 14.51
CA SER A 38 8.56 -7.19 14.06
C SER A 38 8.17 -6.02 13.15
N ILE A 39 7.19 -6.24 12.26
CA ILE A 39 6.64 -5.18 11.39
C ILE A 39 5.90 -4.14 12.24
N VAL A 40 5.02 -4.55 13.15
CA VAL A 40 4.32 -3.66 14.09
C VAL A 40 5.30 -2.72 14.79
N LYS A 41 6.38 -3.29 15.36
CA LYS A 41 7.44 -2.53 16.03
C LYS A 41 8.19 -1.58 15.09
N LYS A 42 8.43 -2.03 13.84
CA LYS A 42 9.23 -1.27 12.86
C LYS A 42 8.52 -0.03 12.37
N VAL A 43 7.20 -0.12 12.16
CA VAL A 43 6.41 0.95 11.55
C VAL A 43 5.47 1.65 12.54
N ASP A 44 5.51 1.27 13.81
CA ASP A 44 4.63 1.78 14.89
C ASP A 44 3.13 1.57 14.60
N ALA A 45 2.80 0.46 13.94
CA ALA A 45 1.43 0.10 13.64
C ALA A 45 0.76 -0.59 14.83
N LYS A 46 -0.57 -0.61 14.85
CA LYS A 46 -1.34 -1.34 15.86
C LYS A 46 -1.39 -2.84 15.59
N TYR A 47 -1.45 -3.23 14.33
CA TYR A 47 -1.55 -4.61 13.88
C TYR A 47 -0.75 -4.81 12.60
N ALA A 48 -0.29 -6.03 12.39
CA ALA A 48 0.23 -6.50 11.10
C ALA A 48 -0.34 -7.89 10.81
N ILE A 49 -0.61 -8.16 9.54
CA ILE A 49 -1.08 -9.46 9.06
C ILE A 49 -0.20 -9.87 7.89
N ALA A 50 0.49 -10.99 8.04
CA ALA A 50 1.31 -11.54 6.98
C ALA A 50 0.47 -12.27 5.94
N VAL A 51 0.73 -11.97 4.68
CA VAL A 51 0.14 -12.63 3.52
C VAL A 51 1.24 -12.99 2.52
N ASN A 52 0.92 -13.79 1.53
CA ASN A 52 1.91 -14.33 0.58
C ASN A 52 2.47 -13.29 -0.40
N SER A 53 1.82 -12.14 -0.57
CA SER A 53 2.26 -11.08 -1.48
C SER A 53 1.57 -9.75 -1.17
N ALA A 54 2.18 -8.62 -1.57
CA ALA A 54 1.54 -7.32 -1.52
C ALA A 54 0.28 -7.24 -2.41
N THR A 55 0.23 -7.99 -3.51
CA THR A 55 -0.98 -8.14 -4.34
C THR A 55 -2.14 -8.68 -3.54
N SER A 56 -1.92 -9.72 -2.74
CA SER A 56 -2.94 -10.27 -1.84
C SER A 56 -3.30 -9.30 -0.72
N ALA A 57 -2.31 -8.58 -0.16
CA ALA A 57 -2.55 -7.57 0.86
C ALA A 57 -3.48 -6.46 0.36
N LEU A 58 -3.20 -5.91 -0.83
CA LEU A 58 -4.03 -4.88 -1.45
C LEU A 58 -5.46 -5.37 -1.71
N HIS A 59 -5.61 -6.58 -2.24
CA HIS A 59 -6.93 -7.16 -2.50
C HIS A 59 -7.72 -7.38 -1.19
N LEU A 60 -7.09 -7.98 -0.19
CA LEU A 60 -7.71 -8.19 1.13
C LEU A 60 -8.08 -6.86 1.82
N SER A 61 -7.25 -5.82 1.66
CA SER A 61 -7.56 -4.48 2.16
C SER A 61 -8.80 -3.89 1.48
N CYS A 62 -8.94 -4.06 0.16
CA CYS A 62 -10.15 -3.65 -0.56
C CYS A 62 -11.40 -4.37 -0.04
N ILE A 63 -11.32 -5.70 0.18
CA ILE A 63 -12.42 -6.49 0.74
C ILE A 63 -12.75 -6.03 2.17
N ALA A 64 -11.74 -5.81 3.02
CA ALA A 64 -11.92 -5.35 4.40
C ALA A 64 -12.56 -3.96 4.50
N LEU A 65 -12.34 -3.12 3.48
CA LEU A 65 -12.98 -1.82 3.34
C LEU A 65 -14.32 -1.87 2.59
N ASP A 66 -14.84 -3.10 2.35
CA ASP A 66 -16.13 -3.35 1.71
C ASP A 66 -16.24 -2.75 0.30
N LEU A 67 -15.15 -2.78 -0.48
CA LEU A 67 -15.19 -2.36 -1.89
C LEU A 67 -16.03 -3.34 -2.71
N ARG A 68 -17.01 -2.81 -3.46
CA ARG A 68 -18.01 -3.62 -4.18
C ARG A 68 -18.07 -3.25 -5.66
N PRO A 69 -18.72 -4.10 -6.49
CA PRO A 69 -19.10 -3.70 -7.85
C PRO A 69 -19.86 -2.37 -7.84
N ALA A 70 -19.57 -1.51 -8.81
CA ALA A 70 -20.04 -0.13 -8.95
C ALA A 70 -19.35 0.93 -8.06
N ASP A 71 -18.63 0.55 -7.00
CA ASP A 71 -17.75 1.49 -6.31
C ASP A 71 -16.57 1.90 -7.20
N PHE A 72 -15.94 3.05 -6.90
CA PHE A 72 -14.72 3.49 -7.57
C PHE A 72 -13.49 3.28 -6.67
N LEU A 73 -12.42 2.78 -7.26
CA LEU A 73 -11.07 2.83 -6.71
C LEU A 73 -10.20 3.70 -7.61
N TRP A 74 -9.52 4.67 -7.00
CA TRP A 74 -8.55 5.51 -7.71
C TRP A 74 -7.12 5.20 -7.27
N THR A 75 -6.18 5.34 -8.21
CA THR A 75 -4.74 5.23 -7.93
C THR A 75 -3.95 6.09 -8.91
N SER A 76 -2.61 6.09 -8.86
CA SER A 76 -1.78 6.74 -9.86
C SER A 76 -1.50 5.80 -11.04
N PRO A 77 -1.26 6.34 -12.27
CA PRO A 77 -0.99 5.51 -13.44
C PRO A 77 0.43 4.91 -13.46
N ILE A 78 1.37 5.48 -12.69
CA ILE A 78 2.72 4.97 -12.55
C ILE A 78 2.82 4.17 -11.26
N THR A 79 2.62 2.86 -11.38
CA THR A 79 2.65 1.91 -10.27
C THR A 79 2.75 0.48 -10.80
N PHE A 80 2.96 -0.47 -9.91
CA PHE A 80 2.73 -1.88 -10.23
C PHE A 80 1.24 -2.14 -10.42
N VAL A 81 0.88 -2.96 -11.36
CA VAL A 81 -0.52 -3.20 -11.78
C VAL A 81 -1.44 -3.65 -10.65
N ALA A 82 -0.91 -4.25 -9.59
CA ALA A 82 -1.69 -4.71 -8.44
C ALA A 82 -2.44 -3.57 -7.72
N SER A 83 -1.90 -2.33 -7.74
CA SER A 83 -2.54 -1.17 -7.11
C SER A 83 -3.87 -0.79 -7.79
N ALA A 84 -4.06 -1.16 -9.06
CA ALA A 84 -5.33 -1.02 -9.77
C ALA A 84 -6.13 -2.35 -9.75
N ASN A 85 -5.46 -3.49 -9.99
CA ASN A 85 -6.12 -4.78 -10.10
C ASN A 85 -6.81 -5.22 -8.80
N CYS A 86 -6.35 -4.77 -7.63
CA CYS A 86 -7.04 -5.07 -6.37
C CYS A 86 -8.50 -4.60 -6.37
N GLY A 87 -8.80 -3.48 -7.03
CA GLY A 87 -10.17 -3.01 -7.24
C GLY A 87 -10.91 -3.82 -8.29
N VAL A 88 -10.24 -4.19 -9.39
CA VAL A 88 -10.82 -5.05 -10.44
C VAL A 88 -11.27 -6.40 -9.87
N TYR A 89 -10.48 -6.99 -8.99
CA TYR A 89 -10.83 -8.26 -8.32
C TYR A 89 -12.08 -8.15 -7.44
N CYS A 90 -12.39 -6.95 -6.94
CA CYS A 90 -13.63 -6.66 -6.22
C CYS A 90 -14.79 -6.26 -7.15
N GLY A 91 -14.58 -6.22 -8.47
CA GLY A 91 -15.56 -5.75 -9.45
C GLY A 91 -15.74 -4.23 -9.50
N ALA A 92 -14.89 -3.47 -8.82
CA ALA A 92 -14.96 -2.02 -8.78
C ALA A 92 -14.48 -1.37 -10.08
N GLN A 93 -14.92 -0.14 -10.30
CA GLN A 93 -14.46 0.69 -11.40
C GLN A 93 -13.15 1.37 -11.05
N ILE A 94 -12.18 1.33 -11.96
CA ILE A 94 -10.85 1.91 -11.73
C ILE A 94 -10.71 3.22 -12.46
N ASP A 95 -10.15 4.22 -11.78
CA ASP A 95 -9.79 5.47 -12.40
C ASP A 95 -8.45 5.99 -11.84
N PHE A 96 -7.80 6.90 -12.54
CA PHE A 96 -6.45 7.32 -12.24
C PHE A 96 -6.38 8.81 -11.95
N VAL A 97 -5.46 9.15 -11.03
CA VAL A 97 -5.02 10.52 -10.77
C VAL A 97 -3.58 10.63 -11.21
N ASP A 98 -3.29 11.60 -12.05
CA ASP A 98 -1.96 11.79 -12.59
C ASP A 98 -0.92 12.13 -11.52
N ILE A 99 0.34 11.88 -11.84
CA ILE A 99 1.49 12.09 -10.96
C ILE A 99 1.97 13.53 -10.95
N ASP A 100 2.74 13.86 -9.93
CA ASP A 100 3.65 15.01 -9.92
C ASP A 100 4.94 14.62 -10.68
N PRO A 101 5.34 15.36 -11.73
CA PRO A 101 6.50 15.01 -12.55
C PRO A 101 7.85 15.08 -11.80
N ASN A 102 7.90 15.75 -10.66
CA ASN A 102 9.13 15.85 -9.87
C ASN A 102 9.31 14.69 -8.89
N THR A 103 8.22 14.13 -8.39
CA THR A 103 8.25 13.06 -7.38
C THR A 103 7.79 11.71 -7.90
N TYR A 104 7.10 11.68 -9.03
CA TYR A 104 6.39 10.52 -9.60
C TYR A 104 5.28 9.94 -8.71
N ASN A 105 5.06 10.52 -7.53
CA ASN A 105 3.95 10.20 -6.66
C ASN A 105 2.65 10.86 -7.15
N ILE A 106 1.52 10.39 -6.65
CA ILE A 106 0.22 10.98 -6.96
C ILE A 106 0.21 12.49 -6.73
N CYS A 107 -0.21 13.28 -7.71
CA CYS A 107 -0.29 14.73 -7.60
C CYS A 107 -1.51 15.14 -6.77
N THR A 108 -1.27 15.65 -5.57
CA THR A 108 -2.36 16.03 -4.64
C THR A 108 -3.22 17.19 -5.14
N GLN A 109 -2.69 18.06 -6.00
CA GLN A 109 -3.49 19.12 -6.62
C GLN A 109 -4.47 18.53 -7.64
N LYS A 110 -3.98 17.65 -8.55
CA LYS A 110 -4.84 16.95 -9.52
C LYS A 110 -5.86 16.04 -8.82
N LEU A 111 -5.48 15.44 -7.69
CA LEU A 111 -6.42 14.68 -6.86
C LEU A 111 -7.55 15.57 -6.36
N GLU A 112 -7.25 16.73 -5.76
CA GLU A 112 -8.26 17.66 -5.25
C GLU A 112 -9.18 18.16 -6.36
N GLU A 113 -8.62 18.58 -7.51
CA GLU A 113 -9.41 19.01 -8.67
C GLU A 113 -10.35 17.90 -9.17
N LYS A 114 -9.85 16.66 -9.21
CA LYS A 114 -10.65 15.52 -9.65
C LYS A 114 -11.77 15.20 -8.65
N LEU A 115 -11.49 15.25 -7.35
CA LEU A 115 -12.48 15.06 -6.29
C LEU A 115 -13.61 16.11 -6.35
N ILE A 116 -13.27 17.39 -6.54
CA ILE A 116 -14.27 18.47 -6.70
C ILE A 116 -15.18 18.23 -7.92
N ARG A 117 -14.62 17.70 -9.01
CA ARG A 117 -15.43 17.34 -10.19
C ARG A 117 -16.29 16.11 -9.97
N ALA A 118 -15.75 15.12 -9.26
CA ALA A 118 -16.43 13.87 -8.97
C ALA A 118 -17.57 14.04 -7.97
N GLU A 119 -17.41 14.91 -6.96
CA GLU A 119 -18.45 15.23 -5.98
C GLU A 119 -19.74 15.73 -6.65
N LYS A 120 -19.62 16.61 -7.67
CA LYS A 120 -20.76 17.11 -8.44
C LYS A 120 -21.53 16.03 -9.22
N LYS A 121 -20.92 14.85 -9.41
CA LYS A 121 -21.46 13.75 -10.19
C LYS A 121 -21.77 12.51 -9.35
N ASP A 122 -21.55 12.59 -8.05
CA ASP A 122 -21.63 11.45 -7.12
C ASP A 122 -20.69 10.29 -7.51
N LEU A 123 -19.46 10.64 -7.93
CA LEU A 123 -18.43 9.70 -8.39
C LEU A 123 -17.17 9.73 -7.51
N ILE A 124 -17.32 10.09 -6.24
CA ILE A 124 -16.21 10.04 -5.27
C ILE A 124 -15.72 8.60 -5.15
N PRO A 125 -14.40 8.34 -5.17
CA PRO A 125 -13.91 6.99 -4.97
C PRO A 125 -14.21 6.53 -3.55
N LYS A 126 -14.51 5.25 -3.39
CA LYS A 126 -14.59 4.63 -2.06
C LYS A 126 -13.21 4.43 -1.47
N ILE A 127 -12.24 4.09 -2.33
CA ILE A 127 -10.86 3.85 -1.95
C ILE A 127 -9.90 4.61 -2.88
N LEU A 128 -8.91 5.26 -2.28
CA LEU A 128 -7.71 5.74 -2.96
C LEU A 128 -6.53 4.86 -2.55
N VAL A 129 -5.90 4.19 -3.51
CA VAL A 129 -4.62 3.52 -3.29
C VAL A 129 -3.51 4.50 -3.62
N VAL A 130 -2.70 4.87 -2.62
CA VAL A 130 -1.53 5.72 -2.80
C VAL A 130 -0.27 4.87 -2.79
N VAL A 131 0.60 5.07 -3.76
CA VAL A 131 1.84 4.31 -3.92
C VAL A 131 3.01 5.20 -3.56
N HIS A 132 3.81 4.79 -2.61
CA HIS A 132 5.06 5.47 -2.26
C HIS A 132 6.15 5.07 -3.24
N PHE A 133 6.14 5.73 -4.41
CA PHE A 133 6.95 5.34 -5.55
C PHE A 133 8.45 5.32 -5.21
N SER A 134 9.11 4.21 -5.49
CA SER A 134 10.53 3.98 -5.18
C SER A 134 10.92 4.25 -3.72
N GLY A 135 9.97 4.12 -2.78
CA GLY A 135 10.19 4.34 -1.37
C GLY A 135 10.05 5.80 -0.91
N GLN A 136 9.75 6.72 -1.82
CA GLN A 136 9.48 8.10 -1.46
C GLN A 136 8.02 8.27 -1.02
N SER A 137 7.81 8.76 0.21
CA SER A 137 6.46 9.00 0.73
C SER A 137 5.69 10.03 -0.11
N CYS A 138 4.40 9.75 -0.33
CA CYS A 138 3.43 10.73 -0.80
C CYS A 138 3.20 11.84 0.25
N ASP A 139 2.59 12.97 -0.14
CA ASP A 139 2.12 13.99 0.80
C ASP A 139 0.88 13.50 1.57
N MET A 140 1.10 12.62 2.54
CA MET A 140 0.04 11.96 3.29
C MET A 140 -0.81 12.94 4.10
N LYS A 141 -0.24 14.05 4.58
CA LYS A 141 -1.00 15.08 5.29
C LYS A 141 -2.10 15.66 4.41
N LYS A 142 -1.77 15.99 3.15
CA LYS A 142 -2.75 16.54 2.20
C LYS A 142 -3.75 15.47 1.77
N ILE A 143 -3.30 14.24 1.52
CA ILE A 143 -4.16 13.11 1.15
C ILE A 143 -5.17 12.81 2.26
N HIS A 144 -4.73 12.73 3.52
CA HIS A 144 -5.64 12.51 4.66
C HIS A 144 -6.63 13.66 4.87
N ALA A 145 -6.20 14.90 4.64
CA ALA A 145 -7.13 16.04 4.69
C ALA A 145 -8.23 15.92 3.62
N LEU A 146 -7.86 15.52 2.41
CA LEU A 146 -8.81 15.26 1.31
C LEU A 146 -9.71 14.06 1.62
N SER A 147 -9.15 12.97 2.16
CA SER A 147 -9.92 11.81 2.58
C SER A 147 -11.01 12.16 3.59
N LYS A 148 -10.67 12.96 4.60
CA LYS A 148 -11.65 13.45 5.59
C LYS A 148 -12.71 14.36 4.98
N LYS A 149 -12.31 15.25 4.05
CA LYS A 149 -13.20 16.20 3.40
C LYS A 149 -14.22 15.52 2.49
N PHE A 150 -13.77 14.54 1.69
CA PHE A 150 -14.59 13.89 0.65
C PHE A 150 -15.09 12.49 1.04
N GLY A 151 -14.68 11.94 2.20
CA GLY A 151 -15.24 10.70 2.75
C GLY A 151 -14.66 9.39 2.20
N PHE A 152 -13.58 9.41 1.41
CA PHE A 152 -12.96 8.19 0.90
C PHE A 152 -11.96 7.56 1.87
N LYS A 153 -11.68 6.25 1.69
CA LYS A 153 -10.66 5.52 2.44
C LYS A 153 -9.33 5.53 1.70
N VAL A 154 -8.23 5.42 2.45
CA VAL A 154 -6.87 5.37 1.88
C VAL A 154 -6.24 4.03 2.19
N ILE A 155 -5.64 3.41 1.17
CA ILE A 155 -4.71 2.28 1.29
C ILE A 155 -3.35 2.80 0.85
N GLU A 156 -2.32 2.61 1.69
CA GLU A 156 -0.94 2.94 1.36
C GLU A 156 -0.24 1.70 0.81
N ASP A 157 0.12 1.73 -0.47
CA ASP A 157 1.03 0.73 -1.05
C ASP A 157 2.47 1.16 -0.74
N ALA A 158 2.98 0.64 0.36
CA ALA A 158 4.32 0.90 0.87
C ALA A 158 5.33 -0.21 0.52
N SER A 159 5.07 -0.99 -0.53
CA SER A 159 5.89 -2.15 -0.93
C SER A 159 7.38 -1.83 -1.06
N HIS A 160 7.73 -0.60 -1.44
CA HIS A 160 9.12 -0.12 -1.56
C HIS A 160 9.54 0.79 -0.42
N ALA A 161 8.68 1.05 0.57
CA ALA A 161 8.86 2.15 1.53
C ALA A 161 9.14 1.70 2.96
N ILE A 162 9.42 0.40 3.19
CA ILE A 162 9.75 -0.06 4.55
C ILE A 162 10.99 0.64 5.07
N GLY A 163 10.85 1.30 6.23
CA GLY A 163 11.91 2.12 6.82
C GLY A 163 11.95 3.58 6.36
N ALA A 164 11.19 3.94 5.31
CA ALA A 164 11.00 5.34 4.94
C ALA A 164 10.21 6.09 6.02
N LYS A 165 10.38 7.41 6.05
CA LYS A 165 9.69 8.26 7.02
C LYS A 165 8.99 9.43 6.32
N TYR A 166 7.82 9.77 6.84
CA TYR A 166 7.10 10.99 6.51
C TYR A 166 6.94 11.83 7.76
N ARG A 167 7.57 13.04 7.80
CA ARG A 167 7.54 13.97 8.95
C ARG A 167 8.01 13.38 10.28
N GLY A 168 8.88 12.39 10.25
CA GLY A 168 9.43 11.72 11.43
C GLY A 168 8.82 10.36 11.73
N ASP A 169 7.61 10.10 11.30
CA ASP A 169 6.90 8.82 11.48
C ASP A 169 7.23 7.83 10.36
N TYR A 170 7.24 6.55 10.66
CA TYR A 170 7.45 5.52 9.66
C TYR A 170 6.24 5.43 8.72
N VAL A 171 6.53 5.25 7.43
CA VAL A 171 5.51 4.95 6.42
C VAL A 171 4.97 3.54 6.63
N GLY A 172 3.66 3.38 6.52
CA GLY A 172 2.96 2.10 6.72
C GLY A 172 2.53 1.81 8.15
N GLY A 173 2.62 2.80 9.06
CA GLY A 173 2.15 2.76 10.44
C GLY A 173 0.79 3.42 10.65
#